data_eeb9f1d350671a5abb1e1e35f4543287
#
_entry.id   eeb9f1d350671a5abb1e1e35f4543287
#
_cell.length_a   1.000
_cell.length_b   1.000
_cell.length_c   1.000
_cell.angle_alpha   90.00
_cell.angle_beta   90.00
_cell.angle_gamma   90.00
#
_symmetry.space_group_name_H-M   'P 1'
#
loop_
_entity.id
_entity.type
_entity.pdbx_description
1 polymer ?
#
loop_
_entity_poly.entity_id
_entity_poly.type
_entity_poly.pdbx_seq_one_letter_code
_entity_poly.pdbx_strand_id
1 'polypeptide(L)'
;MTKSKIVCRNVWKLYGPEPEKFLASHDGEPDLATIKESGYIPAVRNASLEVNEGELVVLMGLSGSGKSTLVRCMSRLIEPTAGEIDFDGEDLRAASERELVELRRHKMGMVFQHFALFPHRTVLENVAFPLEVQGVDLA
;
A
#
# COMPACT_ATOMS: atom_id res chain seq x y z
N MET A 1 5.00 19.23 17.88
CA MET A 1 4.48 17.87 17.61
C MET A 1 4.64 17.59 16.14
N THR A 2 5.37 16.55 15.79
CA THR A 2 5.47 16.10 14.39
C THR A 2 4.12 15.54 13.95
N LYS A 3 3.65 15.94 12.77
CA LYS A 3 2.38 15.47 12.22
C LYS A 3 2.58 14.10 11.58
N SER A 4 1.76 13.13 11.95
CA SER A 4 1.76 11.80 11.30
C SER A 4 1.32 11.95 9.85
N LYS A 5 2.11 11.39 8.94
CA LYS A 5 1.85 11.41 7.50
C LYS A 5 1.14 10.15 7.02
N ILE A 6 1.63 8.99 7.48
CA ILE A 6 1.03 7.69 7.20
C ILE A 6 0.92 6.93 8.51
N VAL A 7 -0.24 6.36 8.80
CA VAL A 7 -0.46 5.49 9.96
C VAL A 7 -1.11 4.21 9.50
N CYS A 8 -0.46 3.10 9.78
CA CYS A 8 -1.01 1.77 9.58
C CYS A 8 -1.29 1.13 10.94
N ARG A 9 -2.49 0.58 11.15
CA ARG A 9 -2.87 -0.13 12.37
C ARG A 9 -3.41 -1.50 12.02
N ASN A 10 -2.76 -2.53 12.55
CA ASN A 10 -3.19 -3.92 12.44
C ASN A 10 -3.50 -4.33 10.97
N VAL A 11 -2.65 -3.92 10.03
CA VAL A 11 -2.84 -4.19 8.61
C VAL A 11 -2.59 -5.66 8.32
N TRP A 12 -3.56 -6.29 7.67
CA TRP A 12 -3.51 -7.66 7.18
C TRP A 12 -3.64 -7.70 5.67
N LYS A 13 -2.88 -8.59 5.03
CA LYS A 13 -3.13 -9.02 3.66
C LYS A 13 -2.97 -10.52 3.56
N LEU A 14 -4.09 -11.19 3.35
CA LEU A 14 -4.16 -12.62 3.04
C LEU A 14 -4.60 -12.80 1.59
N TYR A 15 -3.96 -13.73 0.90
CA TYR A 15 -4.43 -14.22 -0.39
C TYR A 15 -5.11 -15.58 -0.20
N GLY A 16 -6.32 -15.71 -0.72
CA GLY A 16 -7.17 -16.89 -0.59
C GLY A 16 -8.64 -16.52 -0.80
N PRO A 17 -9.56 -17.50 -0.77
CA PRO A 17 -10.99 -17.25 -0.91
C PRO A 17 -11.55 -16.48 0.31
N GLU A 18 -12.30 -15.40 0.08
CA GLU A 18 -12.98 -14.63 1.14
C GLU A 18 -12.13 -14.37 2.40
N PRO A 19 -10.92 -13.76 2.25
CA PRO A 19 -9.95 -13.64 3.36
C PRO A 19 -10.47 -12.81 4.52
N GLU A 20 -11.39 -11.87 4.29
CA GLU A 20 -12.05 -11.08 5.33
C GLU A 20 -12.91 -11.96 6.24
N LYS A 21 -13.66 -12.90 5.66
CA LYS A 21 -14.48 -13.86 6.41
C LYS A 21 -13.60 -14.82 7.22
N PHE A 22 -12.48 -15.24 6.61
CA PHE A 22 -11.53 -16.09 7.31
C PHE A 22 -10.95 -15.39 8.54
N LEU A 23 -10.51 -14.13 8.42
CA LEU A 23 -10.04 -13.34 9.58
C LEU A 23 -11.13 -13.19 10.63
N ALA A 24 -12.35 -12.84 10.25
CA ALA A 24 -13.46 -12.65 11.15
C ALA A 24 -13.82 -13.94 11.93
N SER A 25 -13.70 -15.11 11.30
CA SER A 25 -13.95 -16.40 11.95
C SER A 25 -12.89 -16.83 12.97
N HIS A 26 -11.76 -16.11 13.04
CA HIS A 26 -10.64 -16.34 13.95
C HIS A 26 -10.34 -15.11 14.82
N ASP A 27 -11.35 -14.35 15.20
CA ASP A 27 -11.25 -13.13 16.02
C ASP A 27 -10.26 -12.07 15.46
N GLY A 28 -10.01 -12.10 14.16
CA GLY A 28 -9.11 -11.18 13.47
C GLY A 28 -7.61 -11.49 13.61
N GLU A 29 -7.22 -12.50 14.38
CA GLU A 29 -5.82 -12.81 14.69
C GLU A 29 -5.49 -14.32 14.60
N PRO A 30 -5.69 -14.96 13.43
CA PRO A 30 -5.31 -16.36 13.27
C PRO A 30 -3.78 -16.52 13.39
N ASP A 31 -3.35 -17.62 13.99
CA ASP A 31 -1.94 -17.98 14.01
C ASP A 31 -1.44 -18.43 12.63
N LEU A 32 -0.12 -18.46 12.45
CA LEU A 32 0.49 -18.76 11.15
C LEU A 32 0.22 -20.20 10.69
N ALA A 33 0.10 -21.16 11.60
CA ALA A 33 -0.18 -22.55 11.28
C ALA A 33 -1.61 -22.66 10.73
N THR A 34 -2.58 -22.12 11.43
CA THR A 34 -3.99 -22.09 11.03
C THR A 34 -4.17 -21.43 9.64
N ILE A 35 -3.49 -20.31 9.37
CA ILE A 35 -3.55 -19.65 8.08
C ILE A 35 -3.06 -20.58 6.96
N LYS A 36 -1.90 -21.23 7.15
CA LYS A 36 -1.30 -22.10 6.14
C LYS A 36 -2.09 -23.39 5.94
N GLU A 37 -2.54 -24.03 7.02
CA GLU A 37 -3.37 -25.24 6.97
C GLU A 37 -4.69 -25.02 6.25
N SER A 38 -5.23 -23.81 6.39
CA SER A 38 -6.44 -23.39 5.68
C SER A 38 -6.20 -22.97 4.22
N GLY A 39 -4.96 -23.05 3.73
CA GLY A 39 -4.60 -22.79 2.34
C GLY A 39 -4.46 -21.30 1.98
N TYR A 40 -4.37 -20.40 2.98
CA TYR A 40 -4.15 -18.97 2.75
C TYR A 40 -2.65 -18.63 2.73
N ILE A 41 -2.32 -17.57 1.98
CA ILE A 41 -0.97 -17.01 1.93
C ILE A 41 -0.95 -15.70 2.73
N PRO A 42 -0.27 -15.66 3.89
CA PRO A 42 -0.15 -14.44 4.68
C PRO A 42 0.96 -13.55 4.10
N ALA A 43 0.59 -12.57 3.28
CA ALA A 43 1.52 -11.62 2.71
C ALA A 43 1.88 -10.48 3.68
N VAL A 44 0.91 -10.01 4.46
CA VAL A 44 1.09 -9.08 5.59
C VAL A 44 0.27 -9.59 6.75
N ARG A 45 0.87 -9.61 7.94
CA ARG A 45 0.24 -10.13 9.14
C ARG A 45 0.34 -9.13 10.29
N ASN A 46 -0.79 -8.52 10.66
CA ASN A 46 -0.94 -7.62 11.80
C ASN A 46 0.15 -6.53 11.88
N ALA A 47 0.42 -5.87 10.75
CA ALA A 47 1.47 -4.87 10.68
C ALA A 47 0.96 -3.50 11.11
N SER A 48 1.71 -2.86 12.03
CA SER A 48 1.46 -1.50 12.45
C SER A 48 2.73 -0.68 12.33
N LEU A 49 2.61 0.52 11.76
CA LEU A 49 3.71 1.48 11.66
C LEU A 49 3.16 2.90 11.53
N GLU A 50 3.97 3.86 11.91
CA GLU A 50 3.67 5.27 11.75
C GLU A 50 4.87 5.96 11.08
N VAL A 51 4.59 6.85 10.13
CA VAL A 51 5.57 7.67 9.44
C VAL A 51 5.17 9.13 9.60
N ASN A 52 6.05 9.94 10.15
CA ASN A 52 5.82 11.36 10.35
C ASN A 52 6.22 12.17 9.12
N GLU A 53 5.72 13.39 9.03
CA GLU A 53 6.12 14.32 7.96
C GLU A 53 7.63 14.58 8.00
N GLY A 54 8.29 14.44 6.83
CA GLY A 54 9.73 14.59 6.68
C GLY A 54 10.57 13.40 7.19
N GLU A 55 9.93 12.34 7.69
CA GLU A 55 10.62 11.16 8.20
C GLU A 55 11.01 10.19 7.07
N LEU A 56 12.17 9.55 7.22
CA LEU A 56 12.62 8.43 6.41
C LEU A 56 12.51 7.14 7.22
N VAL A 57 11.61 6.26 6.79
CA VAL A 57 11.44 4.92 7.40
C VAL A 57 11.95 3.84 6.46
N VAL A 58 12.73 2.90 6.98
CA VAL A 58 13.30 1.78 6.22
C VAL A 58 12.67 0.47 6.67
N LEU A 59 11.98 -0.21 5.75
CA LEU A 59 11.45 -1.57 5.96
C LEU A 59 12.49 -2.60 5.53
N MET A 60 13.01 -3.37 6.48
CA MET A 60 13.98 -4.44 6.23
C MET A 60 13.41 -5.81 6.50
N GLY A 61 13.93 -6.82 5.83
CA GLY A 61 13.53 -8.23 5.99
C GLY A 61 13.93 -9.07 4.78
N LEU A 62 13.83 -10.36 4.92
CA LEU A 62 14.16 -11.33 3.87
C LEU A 62 13.27 -11.16 2.63
N SER A 63 13.73 -11.74 1.50
CA SER A 63 12.89 -11.83 0.31
C SER A 63 11.59 -12.59 0.62
N GLY A 64 10.46 -12.11 0.12
CA GLY A 64 9.15 -12.73 0.39
C GLY A 64 8.54 -12.39 1.77
N SER A 65 9.16 -11.54 2.60
CA SER A 65 8.63 -11.19 3.93
C SER A 65 7.45 -10.19 3.92
N GLY A 66 6.93 -9.82 2.75
CA GLY A 66 5.75 -8.95 2.63
C GLY A 66 6.01 -7.45 2.53
N LYS A 67 7.28 -6.98 2.54
CA LYS A 67 7.63 -5.55 2.48
C LYS A 67 6.95 -4.80 1.34
N SER A 68 7.12 -5.29 0.11
CA SER A 68 6.51 -4.66 -1.08
C SER A 68 4.99 -4.74 -1.06
N THR A 69 4.43 -5.78 -0.47
CA THR A 69 2.97 -5.91 -0.29
C THR A 69 2.46 -4.87 0.69
N LEU A 70 3.14 -4.68 1.83
CA LEU A 70 2.77 -3.66 2.81
C LEU A 70 2.82 -2.26 2.19
N VAL A 71 3.91 -1.91 1.49
CA VAL A 71 4.04 -0.60 0.81
C VAL A 71 2.91 -0.40 -0.22
N ARG A 72 2.52 -1.43 -0.95
CA ARG A 72 1.40 -1.36 -1.89
C ARG A 72 0.04 -1.28 -1.20
N CYS A 73 -0.12 -1.87 -0.02
CA CYS A 73 -1.31 -1.66 0.80
C CYS A 73 -1.41 -0.22 1.30
N MET A 74 -0.28 0.38 1.73
CA MET A 74 -0.21 1.78 2.19
C MET A 74 -0.67 2.79 1.13
N SER A 75 -0.50 2.48 -0.15
CA SER A 75 -0.99 3.30 -1.27
C SER A 75 -2.30 2.80 -1.87
N ARG A 76 -2.91 1.75 -1.28
CA ARG A 76 -4.07 1.04 -1.84
C ARG A 76 -3.92 0.63 -3.31
N LEU A 77 -2.70 0.34 -3.75
CA LEU A 77 -2.45 -0.41 -4.99
C LEU A 77 -2.79 -1.90 -4.82
N ILE A 78 -2.73 -2.38 -3.58
CA ILE A 78 -3.27 -3.67 -3.16
C ILE A 78 -4.23 -3.40 -2.02
N GLU A 79 -5.47 -3.88 -2.14
CA GLU A 79 -6.47 -3.75 -1.08
C GLU A 79 -6.05 -4.60 0.14
N PRO A 80 -5.89 -4.02 1.33
CA PRO A 80 -5.66 -4.78 2.55
C PRO A 80 -6.88 -5.61 2.91
N THR A 81 -6.66 -6.79 3.50
CA THR A 81 -7.77 -7.65 3.98
C THR A 81 -8.41 -7.06 5.23
N ALA A 82 -7.61 -6.51 6.14
CA ALA A 82 -8.08 -5.85 7.36
C ALA A 82 -7.07 -4.81 7.84
N GLY A 83 -7.44 -4.07 8.89
CA GLY A 83 -6.65 -3.00 9.49
C GLY A 83 -7.04 -1.62 8.99
N GLU A 84 -6.36 -0.60 9.47
CA GLU A 84 -6.60 0.80 9.14
C GLU A 84 -5.35 1.38 8.46
N ILE A 85 -5.57 2.26 7.49
CA ILE A 85 -4.50 2.99 6.81
C ILE A 85 -4.96 4.44 6.67
N ASP A 86 -4.32 5.32 7.42
CA ASP A 86 -4.55 6.76 7.34
C ASP A 86 -3.42 7.43 6.56
N PHE A 87 -3.75 8.36 5.71
CA PHE A 87 -2.83 9.26 5.04
C PHE A 87 -3.26 10.70 5.28
N ASP A 88 -2.39 11.51 5.86
CA ASP A 88 -2.69 12.90 6.27
C ASP A 88 -3.92 13.02 7.20
N GLY A 89 -4.30 11.96 7.92
CA GLY A 89 -5.48 11.90 8.79
C GLY A 89 -6.77 11.51 8.06
N GLU A 90 -6.69 11.10 6.80
CA GLU A 90 -7.81 10.57 6.02
C GLU A 90 -7.71 9.05 5.92
N ASP A 91 -8.80 8.33 6.25
CA ASP A 91 -8.88 6.88 6.11
C ASP A 91 -8.89 6.47 4.63
N LEU A 92 -7.80 5.86 4.19
CA LEU A 92 -7.68 5.41 2.80
C LEU A 92 -8.63 4.27 2.45
N ARG A 93 -9.07 3.47 3.42
CA ARG A 93 -10.00 2.35 3.15
C ARG A 93 -11.41 2.84 2.87
N ALA A 94 -11.81 3.95 3.46
CA ALA A 94 -13.09 4.61 3.21
C ALA A 94 -13.09 5.45 1.92
N ALA A 95 -11.89 5.80 1.40
CA ALA A 95 -11.76 6.64 0.21
C ALA A 95 -12.31 5.95 -1.04
N SER A 96 -13.05 6.71 -1.84
CA SER A 96 -13.53 6.27 -3.16
C SER A 96 -12.37 6.14 -4.15
N GLU A 97 -12.57 5.39 -5.23
CA GLU A 97 -11.56 5.26 -6.30
C GLU A 97 -11.15 6.61 -6.90
N ARG A 98 -12.07 7.57 -6.98
CA ARG A 98 -11.78 8.91 -7.48
C ARG A 98 -10.84 9.67 -6.52
N GLU A 99 -11.09 9.61 -5.23
CA GLU A 99 -10.24 10.22 -4.20
C GLU A 99 -8.85 9.58 -4.18
N LEU A 100 -8.76 8.25 -4.32
CA LEU A 100 -7.50 7.54 -4.42
C LEU A 100 -6.69 7.93 -5.67
N VAL A 101 -7.36 8.12 -6.81
CA VAL A 101 -6.70 8.62 -8.04
C VAL A 101 -6.10 9.99 -7.81
N GLU A 102 -6.85 10.93 -7.21
CA GLU A 102 -6.36 12.28 -6.90
C GLU A 102 -5.21 12.28 -5.89
N LEU A 103 -5.31 11.42 -4.87
CA LEU A 103 -4.27 11.28 -3.86
C LEU A 103 -2.97 10.73 -4.47
N ARG A 104 -3.05 9.67 -5.29
CA ARG A 104 -1.88 9.12 -6.00
C ARG A 104 -1.31 10.10 -7.02
N ARG A 105 -2.15 10.90 -7.67
CA ARG A 105 -1.74 11.89 -8.67
C ARG A 105 -0.95 13.03 -8.06
N HIS A 106 -1.34 13.50 -6.88
CA HIS A 106 -0.82 14.76 -6.33
C HIS A 106 -0.02 14.62 -5.02
N LYS A 107 -0.24 13.54 -4.26
CA LYS A 107 0.32 13.40 -2.91
C LYS A 107 1.19 12.17 -2.69
N MET A 108 1.11 11.16 -3.55
CA MET A 108 1.89 9.92 -3.41
C MET A 108 2.70 9.66 -4.67
N GLY A 109 3.98 9.35 -4.49
CA GLY A 109 4.85 8.81 -5.55
C GLY A 109 5.32 7.41 -5.16
N MET A 110 5.51 6.53 -6.16
CA MET A 110 6.08 5.21 -5.94
C MET A 110 7.18 4.95 -6.96
N VAL A 111 8.35 4.56 -6.45
CA VAL A 111 9.44 4.04 -7.27
C VAL A 111 9.35 2.51 -7.26
N PHE A 112 9.20 1.92 -8.44
CA PHE A 112 9.07 0.48 -8.59
C PHE A 112 10.43 -0.20 -8.71
N GLN A 113 10.55 -1.42 -8.22
CA GLN A 113 11.75 -2.23 -8.33
C GLN A 113 12.09 -2.60 -9.78
N HIS A 114 11.08 -2.80 -10.61
CA HIS A 114 11.20 -2.97 -12.06
C HIS A 114 11.04 -1.62 -12.74
N PHE A 115 11.62 -1.45 -13.92
CA PHE A 115 11.77 -0.16 -14.61
C PHE A 115 10.48 0.66 -14.71
N ALA A 116 9.31 0.01 -14.82
CA ALA A 116 8.00 0.68 -14.96
C ALA A 116 7.99 1.80 -16.02
N LEU A 117 8.73 1.59 -17.12
CA LEU A 117 8.83 2.52 -18.25
C LEU A 117 7.84 2.12 -19.34
N PHE A 118 7.28 3.13 -19.99
CA PHE A 118 6.48 2.94 -21.21
C PHE A 118 7.43 2.73 -22.40
N PRO A 119 7.48 1.52 -22.98
CA PRO A 119 8.43 1.19 -24.05
C PRO A 119 8.19 1.95 -25.37
N HIS A 120 6.99 2.48 -25.55
CA HIS A 120 6.57 3.27 -26.70
C HIS A 120 6.83 4.78 -26.53
N ARG A 121 7.38 5.21 -25.38
CA ARG A 121 7.70 6.60 -25.07
C ARG A 121 9.21 6.81 -25.01
N THR A 122 9.64 8.00 -25.36
CA THR A 122 11.03 8.44 -25.19
C THR A 122 11.39 8.56 -23.70
N VAL A 123 12.67 8.73 -23.40
CA VAL A 123 13.15 8.98 -22.03
C VAL A 123 12.50 10.24 -21.47
N LEU A 124 12.45 11.33 -22.23
CA LEU A 124 11.85 12.59 -21.80
C LEU A 124 10.37 12.43 -21.49
N GLU A 125 9.61 11.76 -22.34
CA GLU A 125 8.18 11.51 -22.14
C GLU A 125 7.91 10.59 -20.92
N ASN A 126 8.78 9.62 -20.64
CA ASN A 126 8.71 8.81 -19.44
C ASN A 126 8.96 9.64 -18.17
N VAL A 127 9.95 10.52 -18.19
CA VAL A 127 10.27 11.42 -17.06
C VAL A 127 9.17 12.46 -16.86
N ALA A 128 8.59 12.98 -17.93
CA ALA A 128 7.54 13.98 -17.89
C ALA A 128 6.15 13.40 -17.54
N PHE A 129 5.95 12.09 -17.67
CA PHE A 129 4.65 11.43 -17.50
C PHE A 129 3.91 11.80 -16.21
N PRO A 130 4.54 11.86 -15.00
CA PRO A 130 3.86 12.28 -13.79
C PRO A 130 3.28 13.69 -13.88
N LEU A 131 3.97 14.62 -14.53
CA LEU A 131 3.51 16.00 -14.72
C LEU A 131 2.34 16.05 -15.71
N GLU A 132 2.44 15.28 -16.80
CA GLU A 132 1.35 15.11 -17.78
C GLU A 132 0.06 14.61 -17.10
N VAL A 133 0.16 13.60 -16.23
CA VAL A 133 -0.98 13.05 -15.47
C VAL A 133 -1.55 14.08 -14.50
N GLN A 134 -0.74 14.98 -13.96
CA GLN A 134 -1.17 16.08 -13.12
C GLN A 134 -1.80 17.24 -13.90
N GLY A 135 -1.78 17.19 -15.23
CA GLY A 135 -2.31 18.25 -16.10
C GLY A 135 -1.40 19.46 -16.22
N VAL A 136 -0.10 19.30 -15.93
CA VAL A 136 0.91 20.35 -16.16
C VAL A 136 1.18 20.44 -17.63
N ASP A 137 1.04 21.64 -18.21
CA ASP A 137 1.41 21.89 -19.60
C ASP A 137 2.95 21.84 -19.73
N LEU A 138 3.43 20.96 -20.58
CA LEU A 138 4.85 20.71 -20.83
C LEU A 138 5.34 21.50 -22.08
N ALA A 139 4.81 22.70 -22.30
CA ALA A 139 5.18 23.55 -23.44
C ALA A 139 6.69 23.89 -23.48
#